data_9a288843fc65b5d595b7f8deaf0bb345
#
_entry.id   9a288843fc65b5d595b7f8deaf0bb345
#
_cell.length_a   1.000
_cell.length_b   1.000
_cell.length_c   1.000
_cell.angle_alpha   90.00
_cell.angle_beta   90.00
_cell.angle_gamma   90.00
#
_symmetry.space_group_name_H-M   'P 1'
#
loop_
_entity.id
_entity.type
_entity.pdbx_description
1 polymer ?
#
loop_
_entity_poly.entity_id
_entity_poly.type
_entity_poly.pdbx_seq_one_letter_code
_entity_poly.pdbx_strand_id
1 'polypeptide(L)'
;SKLPDSFFDDAVGNDPFGHIKVMDKQYDKLNFNIHDYFFAKTIDKIRPGGLIAFVTSRYTMDKKNSTVRKYINERCELIGAIRLPNNAFNDTKAVSDIILLKKRDRPIVNEEAWVSTGFDEHGNIINQYFIDHPEMILGTVEKTRSMYGREDLTVTPYEDISLKDAINNAIDNIHGKIDEYVIEDDIAEDEVIESIPADPNIRNFSYTVVDGE
;
A
#
# COMPACT_ATOMS: atom_id res chain seq x y z
N SER A 1 -3.54 -16.20 6.27
CA SER A 1 -2.11 -16.11 6.60
C SER A 1 -1.92 -16.37 8.09
N LYS A 2 -0.88 -17.14 8.46
CA LYS A 2 -0.49 -17.36 9.86
C LYS A 2 0.42 -16.23 10.40
N LEU A 3 0.71 -15.23 9.58
CA LEU A 3 1.55 -14.10 9.97
C LEU A 3 0.75 -13.15 10.88
N PRO A 4 1.38 -12.62 11.95
CA PRO A 4 0.73 -11.68 12.86
C PRO A 4 0.36 -10.37 12.16
N ASP A 5 -0.64 -9.65 12.71
CA ASP A 5 -1.01 -8.32 12.30
C ASP A 5 -0.09 -7.28 12.97
N SER A 6 0.07 -6.12 12.34
CA SER A 6 0.87 -4.99 12.85
C SER A 6 2.30 -5.39 13.27
N PHE A 7 2.95 -6.25 12.48
CA PHE A 7 4.24 -6.85 12.84
C PHE A 7 5.39 -6.38 11.95
N PHE A 8 5.16 -6.26 10.64
CA PHE A 8 6.23 -5.94 9.70
C PHE A 8 6.46 -4.44 9.58
N ASP A 9 7.72 -4.04 9.40
CA ASP A 9 8.10 -2.65 9.19
C ASP A 9 7.71 -2.18 7.80
N ASP A 10 8.00 -3.00 6.78
CA ASP A 10 7.83 -2.63 5.39
C ASP A 10 7.25 -3.77 4.56
N ALA A 11 6.58 -3.41 3.48
CA ALA A 11 6.19 -4.33 2.42
C ALA A 11 6.51 -3.74 1.06
N VAL A 12 7.22 -4.50 0.25
CA VAL A 12 7.53 -4.14 -1.14
C VAL A 12 7.03 -5.27 -2.04
N GLY A 13 6.30 -4.95 -3.10
CA GLY A 13 5.75 -5.97 -3.97
C GLY A 13 5.28 -5.45 -5.32
N ASN A 14 5.08 -6.41 -6.22
CA ASN A 14 4.38 -6.20 -7.47
C ASN A 14 3.08 -7.00 -7.40
N ASP A 15 1.96 -6.28 -7.34
CA ASP A 15 0.66 -6.90 -7.17
C ASP A 15 0.28 -7.72 -8.41
N PRO A 16 -0.32 -8.91 -8.21
CA PRO A 16 -0.80 -9.69 -9.34
C PRO A 16 -1.93 -8.96 -10.06
N PHE A 17 -1.79 -8.80 -11.38
CA PHE A 17 -2.85 -8.24 -12.22
C PHE A 17 -3.91 -9.30 -12.53
N GLY A 18 -5.17 -8.98 -12.35
CA GLY A 18 -6.26 -9.87 -12.75
C GLY A 18 -7.60 -9.59 -12.08
N HIS A 19 -8.66 -10.15 -12.67
CA HIS A 19 -10.03 -10.08 -12.14
C HIS A 19 -10.38 -11.29 -11.25
N ILE A 20 -9.38 -11.85 -10.57
CA ILE A 20 -9.54 -13.00 -9.70
C ILE A 20 -10.02 -12.49 -8.33
N LYS A 21 -11.02 -13.15 -7.76
CA LYS A 21 -11.45 -12.93 -6.38
C LYS A 21 -10.76 -13.94 -5.48
N VAL A 22 -10.18 -13.46 -4.40
CA VAL A 22 -9.59 -14.31 -3.36
C VAL A 22 -10.67 -14.61 -2.33
N MET A 23 -10.82 -15.87 -1.95
CA MET A 23 -11.72 -16.27 -0.86
C MET A 23 -10.95 -16.20 0.46
N ASP A 24 -11.15 -15.13 1.21
CA ASP A 24 -10.60 -14.94 2.56
C ASP A 24 -11.70 -14.34 3.44
N LYS A 25 -12.21 -15.11 4.38
CA LYS A 25 -13.37 -14.75 5.23
C LYS A 25 -13.22 -13.39 5.91
N GLN A 26 -11.99 -12.96 6.19
CA GLN A 26 -11.71 -11.67 6.82
C GLN A 26 -12.04 -10.51 5.87
N TYR A 27 -11.80 -10.68 4.57
CA TYR A 27 -11.90 -9.62 3.54
C TYR A 27 -13.07 -9.83 2.56
N ASP A 28 -13.77 -10.95 2.61
CA ASP A 28 -14.87 -11.27 1.69
C ASP A 28 -15.95 -10.18 1.65
N LYS A 29 -16.21 -9.53 2.78
CA LYS A 29 -17.17 -8.40 2.88
C LYS A 29 -16.77 -7.19 2.06
N LEU A 30 -15.48 -6.99 1.77
CA LEU A 30 -14.97 -5.88 0.98
C LEU A 30 -15.22 -6.10 -0.52
N ASN A 31 -15.43 -7.34 -0.94
CA ASN A 31 -15.66 -7.73 -2.34
C ASN A 31 -14.56 -7.20 -3.29
N PHE A 32 -13.34 -7.16 -2.81
CA PHE A 32 -12.18 -6.65 -3.54
C PHE A 32 -11.69 -7.62 -4.62
N ASN A 33 -11.12 -7.08 -5.68
CA ASN A 33 -10.31 -7.86 -6.62
C ASN A 33 -8.98 -8.25 -5.97
N ILE A 34 -8.22 -9.15 -6.61
CA ILE A 34 -6.98 -9.69 -6.07
C ILE A 34 -5.99 -8.60 -5.65
N HIS A 35 -5.74 -7.60 -6.49
CA HIS A 35 -4.83 -6.50 -6.16
C HIS A 35 -5.34 -5.63 -4.99
N ASP A 36 -6.63 -5.33 -4.96
CA ASP A 36 -7.25 -4.57 -3.87
C ASP A 36 -7.20 -5.36 -2.53
N TYR A 37 -7.36 -6.68 -2.60
CA TYR A 37 -7.20 -7.59 -1.47
C TYR A 37 -5.77 -7.58 -0.92
N PHE A 38 -4.75 -7.54 -1.81
CA PHE A 38 -3.36 -7.50 -1.35
C PHE A 38 -3.06 -6.22 -0.59
N PHE A 39 -3.57 -5.06 -1.03
CA PHE A 39 -3.48 -3.83 -0.23
C PHE A 39 -4.11 -3.99 1.14
N ALA A 40 -5.36 -4.45 1.22
CA ALA A 40 -6.06 -4.60 2.50
C ALA A 40 -5.30 -5.54 3.44
N LYS A 41 -4.86 -6.68 2.94
CA LYS A 41 -4.13 -7.68 3.74
C LYS A 41 -2.77 -7.18 4.20
N THR A 42 -2.03 -6.50 3.34
CA THR A 42 -0.72 -5.94 3.67
C THR A 42 -0.85 -4.83 4.71
N ILE A 43 -1.83 -3.94 4.58
CA ILE A 43 -2.10 -2.89 5.57
C ILE A 43 -2.30 -3.48 6.97
N ASP A 44 -3.01 -4.59 7.09
CA ASP A 44 -3.20 -5.23 8.40
C ASP A 44 -1.90 -5.83 8.96
N LYS A 45 -0.97 -6.27 8.10
CA LYS A 45 0.29 -6.88 8.51
C LYS A 45 1.39 -5.89 8.87
N ILE A 46 1.35 -4.70 8.30
CA ILE A 46 2.32 -3.63 8.57
C ILE A 46 1.99 -2.95 9.90
N ARG A 47 3.03 -2.67 10.70
CA ARG A 47 2.89 -1.90 11.94
C ARG A 47 2.50 -0.43 11.65
N PRO A 48 1.93 0.29 12.61
CA PRO A 48 1.81 1.74 12.53
C PRO A 48 3.15 2.41 12.21
N GLY A 49 3.15 3.42 11.33
CA GLY A 49 4.35 4.09 10.84
C GLY A 49 5.15 3.31 9.80
N GLY A 50 4.84 2.04 9.55
CA GLY A 50 5.51 1.22 8.55
C GLY A 50 5.10 1.56 7.13
N LEU A 51 5.88 1.11 6.15
CA LEU A 51 5.79 1.51 4.75
C LEU A 51 5.27 0.39 3.86
N ILE A 52 4.56 0.78 2.80
CA ILE A 52 4.13 -0.11 1.72
C ILE A 52 4.53 0.53 0.40
N ALA A 53 5.27 -0.20 -0.42
CA ALA A 53 5.65 0.21 -1.78
C ALA A 53 5.20 -0.87 -2.76
N PHE A 54 4.11 -0.61 -3.47
CA PHE A 54 3.52 -1.55 -4.41
C PHE A 54 3.54 -1.03 -5.84
N VAL A 55 3.93 -1.90 -6.77
CA VAL A 55 3.66 -1.71 -8.19
C VAL A 55 2.30 -2.33 -8.49
N THR A 56 1.40 -1.56 -9.03
CA THR A 56 0.04 -1.99 -9.32
C THR A 56 -0.46 -1.41 -10.64
N SER A 57 -1.61 -1.88 -11.12
CA SER A 57 -2.24 -1.31 -12.30
C SER A 57 -2.67 0.14 -12.05
N ARG A 58 -2.55 1.02 -13.07
CA ARG A 58 -3.08 2.39 -13.00
C ARG A 58 -4.54 2.47 -12.56
N TYR A 59 -5.32 1.40 -12.77
CA TYR A 59 -6.72 1.36 -12.36
C TYR A 59 -6.93 1.42 -10.83
N THR A 60 -5.94 1.11 -10.02
CA THR A 60 -6.02 1.33 -8.57
C THR A 60 -6.22 2.82 -8.27
N MET A 61 -5.50 3.68 -8.97
CA MET A 61 -5.61 5.14 -8.82
C MET A 61 -6.76 5.73 -9.65
N ASP A 62 -6.95 5.31 -10.90
CA ASP A 62 -7.85 5.96 -11.87
C ASP A 62 -9.28 5.43 -11.88
N LYS A 63 -9.58 4.31 -11.21
CA LYS A 63 -10.91 3.72 -11.22
C LYS A 63 -11.95 4.71 -10.67
N LYS A 64 -13.05 4.93 -11.41
CA LYS A 64 -14.14 5.83 -10.99
C LYS A 64 -14.70 5.46 -9.61
N ASN A 65 -14.81 4.16 -9.31
CA ASN A 65 -15.21 3.69 -7.99
C ASN A 65 -14.04 3.88 -7.01
N SER A 66 -14.20 4.74 -6.03
CA SER A 66 -13.18 5.13 -5.04
C SER A 66 -13.16 4.24 -3.78
N THR A 67 -13.97 3.19 -3.69
CA THR A 67 -14.12 2.37 -2.47
C THR A 67 -12.78 1.86 -1.93
N VAL A 68 -11.92 1.37 -2.83
CA VAL A 68 -10.59 0.85 -2.44
C VAL A 68 -9.69 1.99 -1.95
N ARG A 69 -9.65 3.12 -2.67
CA ARG A 69 -8.84 4.28 -2.27
C ARG A 69 -9.31 4.87 -0.94
N LYS A 70 -10.63 4.92 -0.68
CA LYS A 70 -11.18 5.30 0.62
C LYS A 70 -10.69 4.37 1.72
N TYR A 71 -10.77 3.05 1.51
CA TYR A 71 -10.29 2.06 2.46
C TYR A 71 -8.80 2.24 2.79
N ILE A 72 -7.98 2.50 1.76
CA ILE A 72 -6.54 2.73 1.92
C ILE A 72 -6.32 4.06 2.66
N ASN A 73 -6.96 5.15 2.22
CA ASN A 73 -6.81 6.48 2.80
C ASN A 73 -7.18 6.55 4.28
N GLU A 74 -8.22 5.83 4.68
CA GLU A 74 -8.59 5.74 6.10
C GLU A 74 -7.44 5.18 6.96
N ARG A 75 -6.63 4.27 6.41
CA ARG A 75 -5.62 3.47 7.14
C ARG A 75 -4.20 3.86 6.86
N CYS A 76 -3.96 4.51 5.73
CA CYS A 76 -2.63 4.90 5.27
C CYS A 76 -2.62 6.34 4.77
N GLU A 77 -1.48 6.98 4.91
CA GLU A 77 -1.12 8.22 4.23
C GLU A 77 -0.50 7.88 2.87
N LEU A 78 -0.91 8.57 1.81
CA LEU A 78 -0.23 8.50 0.52
C LEU A 78 1.02 9.37 0.60
N ILE A 79 2.21 8.75 0.63
CA ILE A 79 3.49 9.46 0.59
C ILE A 79 3.77 9.98 -0.82
N GLY A 80 3.43 9.17 -1.82
CA GLY A 80 3.58 9.51 -3.23
C GLY A 80 3.15 8.38 -4.14
N ALA A 81 2.97 8.72 -5.41
CA ALA A 81 2.75 7.75 -6.47
C ALA A 81 3.51 8.15 -7.73
N ILE A 82 4.03 7.16 -8.45
CA ILE A 82 4.77 7.38 -9.70
C ILE A 82 4.08 6.57 -10.79
N ARG A 83 3.65 7.24 -11.86
CA ARG A 83 3.05 6.58 -13.02
C ARG A 83 4.12 6.22 -14.04
N LEU A 84 4.27 4.94 -14.28
CA LEU A 84 5.26 4.39 -15.20
C LEU A 84 4.74 4.41 -16.64
N PRO A 85 5.64 4.59 -17.63
CA PRO A 85 5.27 4.48 -19.03
C PRO A 85 4.98 3.03 -19.45
N ASN A 86 4.34 2.87 -20.60
CA ASN A 86 3.87 1.59 -21.13
C ASN A 86 4.98 0.60 -21.53
N ASN A 87 6.24 1.02 -21.49
CA ASN A 87 7.42 0.19 -21.76
C ASN A 87 8.24 -0.10 -20.49
N ALA A 88 7.70 0.19 -19.31
CA ALA A 88 8.40 -0.07 -18.04
C ALA A 88 8.66 -1.57 -17.79
N PHE A 89 7.83 -2.44 -18.36
CA PHE A 89 7.95 -3.88 -18.26
C PHE A 89 7.97 -4.51 -19.66
N ASN A 90 8.88 -5.47 -19.87
CA ASN A 90 9.09 -6.09 -21.19
C ASN A 90 7.88 -6.91 -21.68
N ASP A 91 7.10 -7.47 -20.76
CA ASP A 91 6.06 -8.45 -21.08
C ASP A 91 4.66 -7.83 -21.24
N THR A 92 4.52 -6.53 -21.01
CA THR A 92 3.23 -5.86 -21.07
C THR A 92 3.36 -4.39 -21.47
N LYS A 93 2.36 -3.89 -22.19
CA LYS A 93 2.19 -2.45 -22.47
C LYS A 93 1.23 -1.78 -21.47
N ALA A 94 0.90 -2.45 -20.38
CA ALA A 94 0.04 -1.89 -19.36
C ALA A 94 0.73 -0.77 -18.60
N VAL A 95 0.03 0.33 -18.41
CA VAL A 95 0.47 1.42 -17.53
C VAL A 95 0.30 0.98 -16.08
N SER A 96 1.36 1.15 -15.32
CA SER A 96 1.41 0.78 -13.90
C SER A 96 1.79 1.97 -13.05
N ASP A 97 1.35 1.95 -11.80
CA ASP A 97 1.71 2.95 -10.79
C ASP A 97 2.54 2.30 -9.69
N ILE A 98 3.58 2.99 -9.23
CA ILE A 98 4.23 2.70 -7.95
C ILE A 98 3.49 3.54 -6.91
N ILE A 99 2.94 2.91 -5.89
CA ILE A 99 2.20 3.58 -4.82
C ILE A 99 2.99 3.42 -3.52
N LEU A 100 3.28 4.53 -2.85
CA LEU A 100 4.02 4.58 -1.60
C LEU A 100 3.07 5.03 -0.49
N LEU A 101 2.88 4.18 0.50
CA LEU A 101 1.97 4.41 1.61
C LEU A 101 2.70 4.28 2.95
N LYS A 102 2.28 5.07 3.94
CA LYS A 102 2.68 4.93 5.34
C LYS A 102 1.45 4.58 6.15
N LYS A 103 1.51 3.49 6.93
CA LYS A 103 0.39 3.09 7.77
C LYS A 103 0.18 4.08 8.91
N ARG A 104 -1.06 4.53 9.09
CA ARG A 104 -1.46 5.42 10.19
C ARG A 104 -1.54 4.65 11.50
N ASP A 105 -1.35 5.35 12.63
CA ASP A 105 -1.52 4.78 13.96
C ASP A 105 -2.99 4.40 14.22
N ARG A 106 -3.90 5.18 13.67
CA ARG A 106 -5.36 4.94 13.74
C ARG A 106 -6.05 5.39 12.47
N PRO A 107 -7.16 4.73 12.08
CA PRO A 107 -7.95 5.15 10.93
C PRO A 107 -8.47 6.60 11.07
N ILE A 108 -8.51 7.30 9.93
CA ILE A 108 -9.10 8.65 9.83
C ILE A 108 -10.38 8.61 8.99
N VAL A 109 -11.24 9.61 9.13
CA VAL A 109 -12.49 9.75 8.37
C VAL A 109 -12.34 10.70 7.19
N ASN A 110 -11.37 11.64 7.25
CA ASN A 110 -11.20 12.66 6.22
C ASN A 110 -10.68 12.04 4.92
N GLU A 111 -11.29 12.41 3.80
CA GLU A 111 -10.84 12.00 2.47
C GLU A 111 -9.82 13.02 1.94
N GLU A 112 -8.64 12.54 1.56
CA GLU A 112 -7.62 13.31 0.87
C GLU A 112 -7.93 13.38 -0.64
N ALA A 113 -7.40 14.38 -1.35
CA ALA A 113 -7.72 14.64 -2.75
C ALA A 113 -7.47 13.42 -3.66
N TRP A 114 -6.42 12.64 -3.40
CA TRP A 114 -6.05 11.46 -4.19
C TRP A 114 -7.09 10.33 -4.17
N VAL A 115 -8.05 10.37 -3.26
CA VAL A 115 -9.18 9.42 -3.24
C VAL A 115 -10.06 9.60 -4.47
N SER A 116 -10.11 10.81 -5.02
CA SER A 116 -10.95 11.19 -6.15
C SER A 116 -10.19 11.14 -7.48
N THR A 117 -10.96 11.14 -8.57
CA THR A 117 -10.47 11.35 -9.93
C THR A 117 -10.99 12.67 -10.46
N GLY A 118 -10.25 13.29 -11.36
CA GLY A 118 -10.62 14.52 -12.02
C GLY A 118 -10.28 14.49 -13.51
N PHE A 119 -10.37 15.63 -14.18
CA PHE A 119 -9.99 15.80 -15.57
C PHE A 119 -8.64 16.51 -15.65
N ASP A 120 -7.70 15.93 -16.41
CA ASP A 120 -6.48 16.63 -16.77
C ASP A 120 -6.75 17.74 -17.80
N GLU A 121 -5.74 18.48 -18.21
CA GLU A 121 -5.84 19.58 -19.19
C GLU A 121 -6.29 19.11 -20.59
N HIS A 122 -6.17 17.81 -20.88
CA HIS A 122 -6.59 17.17 -22.13
C HIS A 122 -7.97 16.50 -22.04
N GLY A 123 -8.64 16.63 -20.89
CA GLY A 123 -9.95 16.02 -20.65
C GLY A 123 -9.90 14.52 -20.39
N ASN A 124 -8.76 13.96 -20.02
CA ASN A 124 -8.64 12.58 -19.59
C ASN A 124 -9.03 12.47 -18.12
N ILE A 125 -9.71 11.37 -17.76
CA ILE A 125 -10.04 11.08 -16.37
C ILE A 125 -8.87 10.31 -15.75
N ILE A 126 -8.18 10.96 -14.82
CA ILE A 126 -7.08 10.37 -14.05
C ILE A 126 -7.24 10.70 -12.56
N ASN A 127 -6.41 10.09 -11.73
CA ASN A 127 -6.43 10.36 -10.30
C ASN A 127 -6.05 11.81 -10.01
N GLN A 128 -6.72 12.43 -9.01
CA GLN A 128 -6.46 13.82 -8.62
C GLN A 128 -4.99 14.05 -8.23
N TYR A 129 -4.34 13.06 -7.61
CA TYR A 129 -2.92 13.13 -7.29
C TYR A 129 -2.05 13.44 -8.52
N PHE A 130 -2.30 12.79 -9.65
CA PHE A 130 -1.52 13.01 -10.87
C PHE A 130 -1.90 14.30 -11.61
N ILE A 131 -3.07 14.86 -11.32
CA ILE A 131 -3.44 16.21 -11.81
C ILE A 131 -2.67 17.26 -11.02
N ASP A 132 -2.57 17.07 -9.70
CA ASP A 132 -1.88 18.00 -8.79
C ASP A 132 -0.34 17.85 -8.89
N HIS A 133 0.14 16.68 -9.32
CA HIS A 133 1.55 16.30 -9.44
C HIS A 133 1.87 15.70 -10.82
N PRO A 134 1.77 16.47 -11.90
CA PRO A 134 2.01 15.97 -13.26
C PRO A 134 3.46 15.49 -13.47
N GLU A 135 4.42 16.00 -12.71
CA GLU A 135 5.82 15.56 -12.70
C GLU A 135 6.01 14.10 -12.27
N MET A 136 5.00 13.51 -11.62
CA MET A 136 5.00 12.12 -11.19
C MET A 136 4.53 11.15 -12.28
N ILE A 137 4.15 11.65 -13.45
CA ILE A 137 3.85 10.85 -14.65
C ILE A 137 5.09 10.82 -15.54
N LEU A 138 5.68 9.64 -15.74
CA LEU A 138 6.96 9.47 -16.45
C LEU A 138 6.78 9.32 -17.97
N GLY A 139 6.00 10.19 -18.57
CA GLY A 139 5.73 10.20 -20.00
C GLY A 139 4.51 11.03 -20.36
N THR A 140 4.08 10.94 -21.60
CA THR A 140 2.93 11.66 -22.15
C THR A 140 1.69 10.78 -22.05
N VAL A 141 0.62 11.30 -21.42
CA VAL A 141 -0.68 10.62 -21.35
C VAL A 141 -1.38 10.72 -22.69
N GLU A 142 -1.74 9.61 -23.29
CA GLU A 142 -2.39 9.53 -24.58
C GLU A 142 -3.62 8.61 -24.55
N LYS A 143 -4.61 8.93 -25.38
CA LYS A 143 -5.75 8.03 -25.60
C LYS A 143 -5.36 6.88 -26.49
N THR A 144 -5.76 5.68 -26.08
CA THR A 144 -5.55 4.44 -26.83
C THR A 144 -6.82 3.60 -26.83
N ARG A 145 -6.77 2.45 -27.46
CA ARG A 145 -7.85 1.47 -27.40
C ARG A 145 -7.34 0.19 -26.72
N SER A 146 -8.11 -0.27 -25.74
CA SER A 146 -7.85 -1.56 -25.12
C SER A 146 -8.02 -2.70 -26.13
N MET A 147 -7.54 -3.90 -25.77
CA MET A 147 -7.73 -5.13 -26.58
C MET A 147 -9.20 -5.43 -26.88
N TYR A 148 -10.13 -4.86 -26.10
CA TYR A 148 -11.58 -5.01 -26.29
C TYR A 148 -12.23 -3.83 -27.03
N GLY A 149 -11.43 -2.96 -27.68
CA GLY A 149 -11.89 -1.82 -28.47
C GLY A 149 -12.46 -0.65 -27.66
N ARG A 150 -12.36 -0.67 -26.34
CA ARG A 150 -12.78 0.44 -25.47
C ARG A 150 -11.70 1.50 -25.42
N GLU A 151 -12.12 2.76 -25.28
CA GLU A 151 -11.18 3.85 -24.98
C GLU A 151 -10.43 3.56 -23.69
N ASP A 152 -9.13 3.78 -23.74
CA ASP A 152 -8.21 3.58 -22.65
C ASP A 152 -7.13 4.66 -22.66
N LEU A 153 -6.33 4.76 -21.61
CA LEU A 153 -5.19 5.66 -21.55
C LEU A 153 -3.89 4.87 -21.51
N THR A 154 -2.90 5.38 -22.22
CA THR A 154 -1.53 4.91 -22.15
C THR A 154 -0.60 6.05 -21.74
N VAL A 155 0.62 5.72 -21.35
CA VAL A 155 1.67 6.68 -21.09
C VAL A 155 2.85 6.33 -21.98
N THR A 156 3.13 7.17 -22.95
CA THR A 156 4.26 7.02 -23.87
C THR A 156 5.52 7.61 -23.19
N PRO A 157 6.64 6.87 -23.11
CA PRO A 157 7.85 7.36 -22.46
C PRO A 157 8.39 8.61 -23.14
N TYR A 158 9.06 9.47 -22.36
CA TYR A 158 9.83 10.58 -22.93
C TYR A 158 11.04 10.04 -23.71
N GLU A 159 11.36 10.67 -24.86
CA GLU A 159 12.47 10.23 -25.72
C GLU A 159 13.84 10.62 -25.16
N ASP A 160 13.90 11.74 -24.44
CA ASP A 160 15.15 12.39 -24.03
C ASP A 160 15.69 11.91 -22.67
N ILE A 161 14.97 11.07 -21.95
CA ILE A 161 15.34 10.62 -20.61
C ILE A 161 15.15 9.10 -20.44
N SER A 162 16.13 8.45 -19.83
CA SER A 162 15.98 7.03 -19.50
C SER A 162 14.92 6.82 -18.41
N LEU A 163 14.25 5.65 -18.41
CA LEU A 163 13.29 5.30 -17.36
C LEU A 163 13.90 5.39 -15.97
N LYS A 164 15.18 4.97 -15.83
CA LYS A 164 15.90 5.04 -14.55
C LYS A 164 16.05 6.48 -14.06
N ASP A 165 16.45 7.39 -14.94
CA ASP A 165 16.64 8.79 -14.57
C ASP A 165 15.30 9.48 -14.29
N ALA A 166 14.26 9.14 -15.07
CA ALA A 166 12.91 9.63 -14.83
C ALA A 166 12.37 9.17 -13.46
N ILE A 167 12.59 7.91 -13.07
CA ILE A 167 12.23 7.41 -11.73
C ILE A 167 13.02 8.15 -10.65
N ASN A 168 14.33 8.34 -10.81
CA ASN A 168 15.14 9.06 -9.82
C ASN A 168 14.63 10.49 -9.63
N ASN A 169 14.35 11.21 -10.73
CA ASN A 169 13.78 12.55 -10.65
C ASN A 169 12.42 12.59 -9.93
N ALA A 170 11.58 11.58 -10.16
CA ALA A 170 10.29 11.48 -9.46
C ALA A 170 10.47 11.22 -7.96
N ILE A 171 11.43 10.37 -7.59
CA ILE A 171 11.75 10.08 -6.18
C ILE A 171 12.20 11.34 -5.45
N ASP A 172 12.99 12.21 -6.08
CA ASP A 172 13.44 13.47 -5.50
C ASP A 172 12.29 14.45 -5.18
N ASN A 173 11.14 14.27 -5.83
CA ASN A 173 9.90 15.03 -5.55
C ASN A 173 9.02 14.40 -4.47
N ILE A 174 9.40 13.24 -3.92
CA ILE A 174 8.63 12.60 -2.84
C ILE A 174 9.13 13.12 -1.48
N HIS A 175 8.27 13.83 -0.79
CA HIS A 175 8.58 14.49 0.49
C HIS A 175 7.89 13.80 1.67
N GLY A 176 7.93 12.48 1.72
CA GLY A 176 7.43 11.72 2.87
C GLY A 176 8.43 11.75 4.03
N LYS A 177 7.93 11.95 5.25
CA LYS A 177 8.72 11.72 6.47
C LYS A 177 8.44 10.31 6.98
N ILE A 178 9.52 9.55 7.13
CA ILE A 178 9.50 8.27 7.82
C ILE A 178 9.88 8.57 9.26
N ASP A 179 8.99 8.27 10.21
CA ASP A 179 9.34 8.39 11.62
C ASP A 179 10.25 7.22 11.98
N GLU A 180 11.37 7.51 12.62
CA GLU A 180 12.23 6.47 13.17
C GLU A 180 11.41 5.65 14.17
N TYR A 181 11.50 4.34 14.04
CA TYR A 181 10.93 3.43 15.04
C TYR A 181 11.83 3.48 16.27
N VAL A 182 11.43 4.23 17.27
CA VAL A 182 12.05 4.16 18.58
C VAL A 182 11.46 2.95 19.29
N ILE A 183 12.27 1.91 19.47
CA ILE A 183 11.96 0.86 20.42
C ILE A 183 12.01 1.58 21.77
N GLU A 184 10.85 1.88 22.35
CA GLU A 184 10.81 2.20 23.77
C GLU A 184 11.19 0.91 24.48
N ASP A 185 12.45 0.80 24.89
CA ASP A 185 12.93 -0.20 25.83
C ASP A 185 12.30 0.13 27.21
N ASP A 186 10.98 0.04 27.29
CA ASP A 186 10.24 0.05 28.56
C ASP A 186 10.26 -1.35 29.20
N ILE A 187 11.43 -1.95 29.21
CA ILE A 187 11.73 -2.95 30.23
C ILE A 187 12.66 -2.22 31.19
N ALA A 188 12.08 -1.62 32.21
CA ALA A 188 12.85 -1.23 33.38
C ALA A 188 13.65 -2.48 33.80
N GLU A 189 14.98 -2.43 33.69
CA GLU A 189 15.89 -3.52 34.05
C GLU A 189 15.83 -3.92 35.52
N ASP A 190 14.87 -3.39 36.31
CA ASP A 190 14.82 -3.53 37.74
C ASP A 190 13.61 -4.28 38.35
N GLU A 191 12.71 -4.81 37.53
CA GLU A 191 11.79 -5.81 38.04
C GLU A 191 12.37 -7.22 37.86
N VAL A 192 13.20 -7.62 38.82
CA VAL A 192 13.51 -9.02 39.05
C VAL A 192 12.20 -9.72 39.40
N ILE A 193 11.58 -10.33 38.40
CA ILE A 193 10.45 -11.23 38.65
C ILE A 193 11.05 -12.39 39.45
N GLU A 194 10.83 -12.40 40.75
CA GLU A 194 11.16 -13.58 41.57
C GLU A 194 10.41 -14.78 41.00
N SER A 195 11.14 -15.64 40.31
CA SER A 195 10.55 -16.87 39.81
C SER A 195 10.20 -17.76 40.98
N ILE A 196 8.93 -18.06 41.17
CA ILE A 196 8.47 -19.05 42.14
C ILE A 196 8.91 -20.42 41.63
N PRO A 197 9.64 -21.22 42.43
CA PRO A 197 10.06 -22.57 42.02
C PRO A 197 8.84 -23.40 41.60
N ALA A 198 8.90 -24.01 40.44
CA ALA A 198 7.84 -24.89 39.96
C ALA A 198 7.66 -26.08 40.95
N ASP A 199 6.42 -26.36 41.39
CA ASP A 199 6.09 -27.53 42.16
C ASP A 199 6.32 -28.80 41.32
N PRO A 200 7.24 -29.70 41.70
CA PRO A 200 7.57 -30.89 40.93
C PRO A 200 6.41 -31.90 40.79
N ASN A 201 5.33 -31.73 41.53
CA ASN A 201 4.16 -32.60 41.51
C ASN A 201 3.05 -32.12 40.55
N ILE A 202 3.22 -30.97 39.92
CA ILE A 202 2.24 -30.44 38.96
C ILE A 202 2.47 -31.07 37.57
N ARG A 203 1.40 -31.56 36.97
CA ARG A 203 1.46 -32.07 35.58
C ARG A 203 1.82 -30.93 34.62
N ASN A 204 2.70 -31.21 33.67
CA ASN A 204 2.99 -30.25 32.57
C ASN A 204 1.71 -29.72 31.96
N PHE A 205 1.64 -28.38 31.75
CA PHE A 205 0.48 -27.63 31.24
C PHE A 205 -0.71 -27.51 32.23
N SER A 206 -0.50 -27.68 33.54
CA SER A 206 -1.49 -27.36 34.56
C SER A 206 -1.15 -26.03 35.22
N TYR A 207 -2.18 -25.34 35.74
CA TYR A 207 -2.03 -24.15 36.53
C TYR A 207 -2.21 -24.49 38.00
N THR A 208 -1.52 -23.75 38.88
CA THR A 208 -1.75 -23.80 40.32
C THR A 208 -1.98 -22.38 40.82
N VAL A 209 -2.77 -22.23 41.84
CA VAL A 209 -3.01 -20.96 42.51
C VAL A 209 -2.04 -20.87 43.67
N VAL A 210 -1.24 -19.80 43.73
CA VAL A 210 -0.33 -19.50 44.83
C VAL A 210 -0.85 -18.23 45.48
N ASP A 211 -1.11 -18.30 46.80
CA ASP A 211 -1.61 -17.19 47.65
C ASP A 211 -2.93 -16.55 47.20
N GLY A 212 -3.75 -17.26 46.43
CA GLY A 212 -5.09 -16.83 46.05
C GLY A 212 -5.18 -16.04 44.77
N GLU A 213 -4.11 -15.97 43.96
CA GLU A 213 -4.05 -15.41 42.62
C GLU A 213 -3.91 -16.48 41.54
#